data_b3cb8e056188ad48f76335b806b421bc
#
_entry.id   b3cb8e056188ad48f76335b806b421bc
#
_cell.length_a   1.000
_cell.length_b   1.000
_cell.length_c   1.000
_cell.angle_alpha   90.00
_cell.angle_beta   90.00
_cell.angle_gamma   90.00
#
_symmetry.space_group_name_H-M   'P 1'
#
loop_
_entity.id
_entity.type
_entity.pdbx_description
1 polymer ?
#
loop_
_entity_poly.entity_id
_entity_poly.type
_entity_poly.pdbx_seq_one_letter_code
_entity_poly.pdbx_strand_id
1 'polypeptide(L)'
;RFAGELNVIVLVDYENDSVRTALELADALGDDLWGVRLDTSNTMVDRGLWQEMGRFTPTGVVPELVRKVRDALDHAGHAGVRIVASGGFDAAKIEAFERDCVPVDAYGVGSSLLLGANDFTADIVRVDGRPCAKVGRSESPNPRMEPVDLSVR
;
A
#
# COMPACT_ATOMS: atom_id res chain seq x y z
N ARG A 1 -18.18 -2.11 -13.02
CA ARG A 1 -17.89 -2.97 -14.18
C ARG A 1 -17.10 -4.22 -13.76
N PHE A 2 -16.31 -4.14 -12.71
CA PHE A 2 -15.45 -5.23 -12.25
C PHE A 2 -15.82 -5.73 -10.84
N ALA A 3 -16.95 -5.27 -10.30
CA ALA A 3 -17.47 -5.77 -9.03
C ALA A 3 -17.71 -7.30 -9.12
N GLY A 4 -17.23 -8.04 -8.13
CA GLY A 4 -17.27 -9.50 -8.13
C GLY A 4 -16.14 -10.20 -8.89
N GLU A 5 -15.37 -9.49 -9.75
CA GLU A 5 -14.21 -10.03 -10.46
C GLU A 5 -12.89 -9.60 -9.81
N LEU A 6 -12.87 -8.41 -9.22
CA LEU A 6 -11.70 -7.80 -8.60
C LEU A 6 -12.04 -7.21 -7.24
N ASN A 7 -11.07 -7.17 -6.34
CA ASN A 7 -11.17 -6.42 -5.09
C ASN A 7 -11.11 -4.92 -5.38
N VAL A 8 -12.23 -4.22 -5.21
CA VAL A 8 -12.30 -2.77 -5.42
C VAL A 8 -11.73 -2.06 -4.21
N ILE A 9 -10.60 -1.40 -4.38
CA ILE A 9 -9.96 -0.56 -3.35
C ILE A 9 -10.00 0.88 -3.85
N VAL A 10 -10.51 1.80 -3.02
CA VAL A 10 -10.65 3.21 -3.38
C VAL A 10 -9.77 4.08 -2.48
N LEU A 11 -9.06 5.04 -3.09
CA LEU A 11 -8.29 6.06 -2.38
C LEU A 11 -9.23 7.08 -1.74
N VAL A 12 -9.04 7.40 -0.44
CA VAL A 12 -9.99 8.22 0.33
C VAL A 12 -9.46 9.57 0.79
N ASP A 13 -8.20 9.87 0.51
CA ASP A 13 -7.54 11.11 0.95
C ASP A 13 -7.55 12.25 -0.09
N TYR A 14 -8.23 12.08 -1.23
CA TYR A 14 -8.30 13.10 -2.29
C TYR A 14 -8.83 14.45 -1.79
N GLU A 15 -9.88 14.44 -0.98
CA GLU A 15 -10.48 15.62 -0.35
C GLU A 15 -9.79 16.00 0.99
N ASN A 16 -8.72 15.29 1.35
CA ASN A 16 -8.06 15.39 2.65
C ASN A 16 -9.03 15.21 3.84
N ASP A 17 -10.02 14.32 3.69
CA ASP A 17 -11.05 13.99 4.67
C ASP A 17 -11.38 12.50 4.54
N SER A 18 -10.44 11.66 5.00
CA SER A 18 -10.48 10.23 4.76
C SER A 18 -11.67 9.55 5.46
N VAL A 19 -12.06 10.06 6.63
CA VAL A 19 -13.20 9.50 7.38
C VAL A 19 -14.50 9.69 6.61
N ARG A 20 -14.78 10.93 6.20
CA ARG A 20 -16.01 11.25 5.44
C ARG A 20 -16.04 10.50 4.12
N THR A 21 -14.94 10.55 3.37
CA THR A 21 -14.87 9.91 2.05
C THR A 21 -15.02 8.39 2.15
N ALA A 22 -14.45 7.75 3.19
CA ALA A 22 -14.61 6.32 3.41
C ALA A 22 -16.07 5.93 3.65
N LEU A 23 -16.80 6.71 4.45
CA LEU A 23 -18.22 6.47 4.71
C LEU A 23 -19.07 6.66 3.44
N GLU A 24 -18.87 7.76 2.71
CA GLU A 24 -19.59 8.04 1.46
C GLU A 24 -19.40 6.91 0.43
N LEU A 25 -18.17 6.36 0.33
CA LEU A 25 -17.88 5.26 -0.58
C LEU A 25 -18.48 3.93 -0.10
N ALA A 26 -18.43 3.66 1.19
CA ALA A 26 -19.01 2.45 1.76
C ALA A 26 -20.53 2.43 1.59
N ASP A 27 -21.20 3.55 1.79
CA ASP A 27 -22.64 3.70 1.54
C ASP A 27 -22.99 3.57 0.05
N ALA A 28 -22.16 4.13 -0.83
CA ALA A 28 -22.42 4.14 -2.26
C ALA A 28 -22.15 2.80 -2.96
N LEU A 29 -21.14 2.05 -2.52
CA LEU A 29 -20.68 0.83 -3.16
C LEU A 29 -21.14 -0.44 -2.42
N GLY A 30 -21.46 -0.35 -1.13
CA GLY A 30 -21.91 -1.50 -0.34
C GLY A 30 -20.92 -2.67 -0.41
N ASP A 31 -21.44 -3.85 -0.72
CA ASP A 31 -20.67 -5.11 -0.81
C ASP A 31 -19.64 -5.13 -1.95
N ASP A 32 -19.73 -4.21 -2.91
CA ASP A 32 -18.75 -4.08 -4.00
C ASP A 32 -17.44 -3.43 -3.53
N LEU A 33 -17.46 -2.72 -2.40
CA LEU A 33 -16.26 -2.11 -1.83
C LEU A 33 -15.48 -3.12 -0.99
N TRP A 34 -14.34 -3.60 -1.50
CA TRP A 34 -13.45 -4.47 -0.75
C TRP A 34 -12.67 -3.71 0.33
N GLY A 35 -12.25 -2.47 0.06
CA GLY A 35 -11.49 -1.70 1.01
C GLY A 35 -11.23 -0.26 0.58
N VAL A 36 -10.75 0.52 1.55
CA VAL A 36 -10.32 1.91 1.36
C VAL A 36 -8.81 2.01 1.53
N ARG A 37 -8.16 2.93 0.77
CA ARG A 37 -6.73 3.17 0.89
C ARG A 37 -6.46 4.58 1.40
N LEU A 38 -5.70 4.65 2.49
CA LEU A 38 -5.14 5.87 3.04
C LEU A 38 -3.75 6.10 2.46
N ASP A 39 -3.49 7.31 1.93
CA ASP A 39 -2.20 7.69 1.33
C ASP A 39 -1.84 9.16 1.64
N THR A 40 -2.36 9.69 2.73
CA THR A 40 -2.14 11.09 3.16
C THR A 40 -0.65 11.40 3.20
N SER A 41 -0.26 12.49 2.54
CA SER A 41 1.13 12.94 2.50
C SER A 41 1.67 13.21 3.92
N ASN A 42 2.91 12.87 4.17
CA ASN A 42 3.59 13.12 5.45
C ASN A 42 3.78 14.63 5.79
N THR A 43 3.42 15.52 4.88
CA THR A 43 3.38 16.96 5.07
C THR A 43 1.99 17.53 5.33
N MET A 44 0.96 16.69 5.30
CA MET A 44 -0.44 17.08 5.43
C MET A 44 -1.08 16.46 6.68
N VAL A 45 -2.06 17.18 7.23
CA VAL A 45 -2.93 16.69 8.30
C VAL A 45 -4.31 16.45 7.73
N ASP A 46 -4.80 15.21 7.84
CA ASP A 46 -6.18 14.87 7.46
C ASP A 46 -7.18 15.63 8.34
N ARG A 47 -8.30 16.07 7.76
CA ARG A 47 -9.36 16.80 8.48
C ARG A 47 -9.88 16.03 9.68
N GLY A 48 -9.94 14.72 9.59
CA GLY A 48 -10.32 13.85 10.70
C GLY A 48 -9.46 14.04 11.95
N LEU A 49 -8.24 14.59 11.83
CA LEU A 49 -7.30 14.80 12.93
C LEU A 49 -7.12 16.28 13.35
N TRP A 50 -7.82 17.22 12.73
CA TRP A 50 -7.62 18.63 13.03
C TRP A 50 -7.84 19.00 14.51
N GLN A 51 -8.79 18.36 15.17
CA GLN A 51 -9.08 18.61 16.60
C GLN A 51 -7.99 18.05 17.54
N GLU A 52 -7.09 17.24 17.00
CA GLU A 52 -6.01 16.59 17.76
C GLU A 52 -4.65 17.26 17.53
N MET A 53 -4.61 18.29 16.69
CA MET A 53 -3.40 19.07 16.45
C MET A 53 -2.86 19.64 17.76
N GLY A 54 -1.53 19.52 17.95
CA GLY A 54 -0.86 19.94 19.17
C GLY A 54 -0.76 18.88 20.26
N ARG A 55 -1.44 17.75 20.14
CA ARG A 55 -1.30 16.60 21.06
C ARG A 55 -0.18 15.65 20.63
N PHE A 56 0.01 15.52 19.33
CA PHE A 56 1.05 14.72 18.69
C PHE A 56 1.31 15.29 17.27
N THR A 57 2.16 14.67 16.49
CA THR A 57 2.40 15.05 15.08
C THR A 57 1.44 14.27 14.16
N PRO A 58 0.28 14.84 13.79
CA PRO A 58 -0.78 14.12 13.07
C PRO A 58 -0.60 14.13 11.55
N THR A 59 0.61 14.29 11.03
CA THR A 59 0.89 14.38 9.60
C THR A 59 1.01 12.99 8.96
N GLY A 60 0.45 12.85 7.79
CA GLY A 60 0.50 11.59 7.03
C GLY A 60 -0.47 10.54 7.55
N VAL A 61 -0.23 9.30 7.15
CA VAL A 61 -1.00 8.16 7.66
C VAL A 61 -0.41 7.74 9.00
N VAL A 62 -1.11 8.09 10.08
CA VAL A 62 -0.76 7.79 11.48
C VAL A 62 -1.77 6.82 12.10
N PRO A 63 -1.42 6.11 13.19
CA PRO A 63 -2.31 5.16 13.84
C PRO A 63 -3.68 5.72 14.18
N GLU A 64 -3.73 6.97 14.64
CA GLU A 64 -4.97 7.66 15.04
C GLU A 64 -5.92 7.86 13.85
N LEU A 65 -5.40 8.19 12.66
CA LEU A 65 -6.21 8.32 11.45
C LEU A 65 -6.83 6.98 11.07
N VAL A 66 -6.03 5.92 11.08
CA VAL A 66 -6.50 4.56 10.75
C VAL A 66 -7.60 4.12 11.71
N ARG A 67 -7.39 4.30 13.03
CA ARG A 67 -8.40 3.96 14.04
C ARG A 67 -9.68 4.76 13.84
N LYS A 68 -9.61 6.06 13.56
CA LYS A 68 -10.80 6.88 13.27
C LYS A 68 -11.58 6.39 12.06
N VAL A 69 -10.90 6.03 10.98
CA VAL A 69 -11.56 5.47 9.79
C VAL A 69 -12.19 4.13 10.13
N ARG A 70 -11.49 3.26 10.86
CA ARG A 70 -12.03 1.96 11.28
C ARG A 70 -13.26 2.13 12.17
N ASP A 71 -13.15 2.95 13.19
CA ASP A 71 -14.27 3.22 14.13
C ASP A 71 -15.49 3.79 13.40
N ALA A 72 -15.29 4.72 12.45
CA ALA A 72 -16.37 5.30 11.68
C ALA A 72 -17.06 4.25 10.79
N LEU A 73 -16.30 3.42 10.09
CA LEU A 73 -16.83 2.34 9.27
C LEU A 73 -17.60 1.31 10.11
N ASP A 74 -17.06 0.92 11.27
CA ASP A 74 -17.72 -0.03 12.17
C ASP A 74 -19.04 0.51 12.73
N HIS A 75 -19.07 1.78 13.16
CA HIS A 75 -20.27 2.42 13.66
C HIS A 75 -21.36 2.59 12.60
N ALA A 76 -20.96 2.75 11.34
CA ALA A 76 -21.87 2.83 10.19
C ALA A 76 -22.34 1.46 9.68
N GLY A 77 -21.85 0.35 10.26
CA GLY A 77 -22.23 -1.00 9.84
C GLY A 77 -21.37 -1.59 8.73
N HIS A 78 -20.27 -0.93 8.36
CA HIS A 78 -19.34 -1.35 7.30
C HIS A 78 -18.08 -2.06 7.82
N ALA A 79 -18.23 -2.89 8.87
CA ALA A 79 -17.09 -3.60 9.50
C ALA A 79 -16.34 -4.52 8.53
N GLY A 80 -16.96 -4.94 7.43
CA GLY A 80 -16.34 -5.77 6.39
C GLY A 80 -15.39 -5.01 5.46
N VAL A 81 -15.44 -3.67 5.41
CA VAL A 81 -14.57 -2.87 4.56
C VAL A 81 -13.16 -2.86 5.12
N ARG A 82 -12.19 -3.23 4.32
CA ARG A 82 -10.78 -3.34 4.71
C ARG A 82 -10.04 -2.01 4.60
N ILE A 83 -8.95 -1.87 5.35
CA ILE A 83 -8.11 -0.67 5.34
C ILE A 83 -6.74 -1.02 4.80
N VAL A 84 -6.36 -0.36 3.72
CA VAL A 84 -5.01 -0.38 3.15
C VAL A 84 -4.30 0.91 3.55
N ALA A 85 -3.17 0.81 4.24
CA ALA A 85 -2.34 1.95 4.62
C ALA A 85 -1.14 2.08 3.67
N SER A 86 -0.97 3.25 3.08
CA SER A 86 0.17 3.61 2.24
C SER A 86 0.70 5.01 2.61
N GLY A 87 1.61 5.59 1.84
CA GLY A 87 2.19 6.89 2.18
C GLY A 87 3.42 6.77 3.10
N GLY A 88 4.56 6.44 2.49
CA GLY A 88 5.85 6.42 3.17
C GLY A 88 6.04 5.29 4.18
N PHE A 89 5.38 4.16 3.96
CA PHE A 89 5.63 2.96 4.77
C PHE A 89 6.95 2.30 4.40
N ASP A 90 7.69 1.96 5.44
CA ASP A 90 8.90 1.14 5.44
C ASP A 90 8.79 0.06 6.53
N ALA A 91 9.81 -0.77 6.68
CA ALA A 91 9.81 -1.84 7.67
C ALA A 91 9.59 -1.34 9.10
N ALA A 92 10.25 -0.23 9.47
CA ALA A 92 10.15 0.32 10.82
C ALA A 92 8.76 0.87 11.14
N LYS A 93 8.13 1.55 10.17
CA LYS A 93 6.77 2.08 10.32
C LYS A 93 5.74 0.94 10.39
N ILE A 94 5.89 -0.11 9.56
CA ILE A 94 5.04 -1.30 9.63
C ILE A 94 5.17 -1.95 11.01
N GLU A 95 6.40 -2.19 11.47
CA GLU A 95 6.66 -2.81 12.77
C GLU A 95 6.03 -2.02 13.93
N ALA A 96 6.07 -0.69 13.87
CA ALA A 96 5.41 0.17 14.85
C ALA A 96 3.88 0.02 14.81
N PHE A 97 3.28 -0.01 13.62
CA PHE A 97 1.84 -0.18 13.45
C PHE A 97 1.36 -1.55 13.94
N GLU A 98 2.08 -2.62 13.62
CA GLU A 98 1.80 -3.97 14.10
C GLU A 98 1.92 -4.09 15.62
N ARG A 99 3.00 -3.56 16.20
CA ARG A 99 3.20 -3.55 17.66
C ARG A 99 2.04 -2.84 18.38
N ASP A 100 1.57 -1.73 17.82
CA ASP A 100 0.51 -0.91 18.39
C ASP A 100 -0.90 -1.42 18.01
N CYS A 101 -0.98 -2.60 17.38
CA CYS A 101 -2.22 -3.24 16.94
C CYS A 101 -3.14 -2.26 16.16
N VAL A 102 -2.56 -1.51 15.22
CA VAL A 102 -3.34 -0.61 14.36
C VAL A 102 -4.15 -1.45 13.37
N PRO A 103 -5.46 -1.20 13.18
CA PRO A 103 -6.33 -2.03 12.35
C PRO A 103 -6.08 -1.80 10.84
N VAL A 104 -4.99 -2.35 10.33
CA VAL A 104 -4.60 -2.32 8.92
C VAL A 104 -4.66 -3.73 8.35
N ASP A 105 -5.32 -3.90 7.21
CA ASP A 105 -5.43 -5.19 6.53
C ASP A 105 -4.30 -5.41 5.51
N ALA A 106 -3.74 -4.33 4.96
CA ALA A 106 -2.62 -4.42 4.02
C ALA A 106 -1.80 -3.11 4.00
N TYR A 107 -0.52 -3.23 3.72
CA TYR A 107 0.39 -2.10 3.58
C TYR A 107 0.82 -1.90 2.13
N GLY A 108 0.72 -0.65 1.64
CA GLY A 108 1.29 -0.23 0.37
C GLY A 108 2.72 0.28 0.56
N VAL A 109 3.69 -0.50 0.10
CA VAL A 109 5.12 -0.17 0.19
C VAL A 109 5.68 0.05 -1.20
N GLY A 110 6.19 1.25 -1.47
CA GLY A 110 6.75 1.60 -2.78
C GLY A 110 8.14 2.21 -2.68
N SER A 111 8.20 3.49 -2.31
CA SER A 111 9.44 4.27 -2.33
C SER A 111 10.55 3.69 -1.45
N SER A 112 10.23 3.06 -0.33
CA SER A 112 11.23 2.44 0.54
C SER A 112 11.92 1.24 -0.11
N LEU A 113 11.23 0.52 -1.00
CA LEU A 113 11.83 -0.57 -1.79
C LEU A 113 12.77 -0.03 -2.86
N LEU A 114 12.48 1.17 -3.40
CA LEU A 114 13.30 1.83 -4.42
C LEU A 114 14.50 2.57 -3.83
N LEU A 115 14.37 3.05 -2.59
CA LEU A 115 15.43 3.75 -1.85
C LEU A 115 16.37 2.79 -1.13
N GLY A 116 16.05 1.50 -1.09
CA GLY A 116 16.90 0.48 -0.48
C GLY A 116 18.26 0.42 -1.17
N ALA A 117 19.29 0.04 -0.43
CA ALA A 117 20.59 -0.33 -0.97
C ALA A 117 20.45 -1.65 -1.76
N ASN A 118 19.83 -1.56 -2.92
CA ASN A 118 19.74 -2.66 -3.86
C ASN A 118 20.93 -2.57 -4.81
N ASP A 119 21.92 -3.41 -4.57
CA ASP A 119 23.03 -3.62 -5.49
C ASP A 119 22.63 -4.56 -6.64
N PHE A 120 21.38 -4.43 -7.13
CA PHE A 120 20.97 -5.18 -8.31
C PHE A 120 21.68 -4.62 -9.53
N THR A 121 22.53 -5.45 -10.11
CA THR A 121 23.11 -5.20 -11.43
C THR A 121 22.55 -6.20 -12.42
N ALA A 122 22.26 -5.72 -13.63
CA ALA A 122 21.89 -6.58 -14.75
C ALA A 122 23.13 -6.75 -15.64
N ASP A 123 23.63 -7.95 -15.74
CA ASP A 123 24.72 -8.28 -16.63
C ASP A 123 24.23 -9.18 -17.78
N ILE A 124 24.58 -8.84 -19.00
CA ILE A 124 24.35 -9.73 -20.13
C ILE A 124 25.36 -10.88 -20.02
N VAL A 125 24.85 -12.12 -19.99
CA VAL A 125 25.66 -13.33 -19.89
C VAL A 125 25.53 -14.24 -21.11
N ARG A 126 24.52 -13.96 -21.98
CA ARG A 126 24.27 -14.72 -23.21
C ARG A 126 23.65 -13.82 -24.28
N VAL A 127 24.12 -13.99 -25.54
CA VAL A 127 23.53 -13.33 -26.71
C VAL A 127 23.27 -14.40 -27.76
N ASP A 128 22.11 -14.44 -28.37
CA ASP A 128 21.68 -15.43 -29.35
C ASP A 128 22.01 -16.87 -28.94
N GLY A 129 21.75 -17.19 -27.65
CA GLY A 129 22.00 -18.51 -27.08
C GLY A 129 23.48 -18.84 -26.83
N ARG A 130 24.42 -17.96 -27.13
CA ARG A 130 25.85 -18.16 -26.93
C ARG A 130 26.35 -17.41 -25.70
N PRO A 131 27.25 -18.00 -24.89
CA PRO A 131 27.87 -17.28 -23.79
C PRO A 131 28.53 -15.99 -24.29
N CYS A 132 28.12 -14.87 -23.70
CA CYS A 132 28.66 -13.55 -24.00
C CYS A 132 28.53 -12.68 -22.76
N ALA A 133 29.59 -12.56 -21.99
CA ALA A 133 29.62 -11.79 -20.77
C ALA A 133 30.90 -10.99 -20.61
N LYS A 134 30.85 -9.94 -19.81
CA LYS A 134 32.03 -9.23 -19.32
C LYS A 134 32.95 -10.21 -18.57
N VAL A 135 34.25 -10.01 -18.67
CA VAL A 135 35.21 -10.82 -17.91
C VAL A 135 34.89 -10.86 -16.43
N GLY A 136 34.83 -12.06 -15.86
CA GLY A 136 34.46 -12.28 -14.47
C GLY A 136 32.94 -12.41 -14.23
N ARG A 137 32.11 -12.38 -15.29
CA ARG A 137 30.70 -12.67 -15.23
C ARG A 137 30.36 -13.97 -15.97
N SER A 138 29.42 -14.71 -15.45
CA SER A 138 28.92 -15.95 -16.03
C SER A 138 27.47 -16.15 -15.71
N GLU A 139 26.79 -16.99 -16.47
CA GLU A 139 25.44 -17.42 -16.15
C GLU A 139 25.43 -18.20 -14.82
N SER A 140 24.56 -17.80 -13.90
CA SER A 140 24.34 -18.51 -12.65
C SER A 140 22.90 -19.02 -12.64
N PRO A 141 22.66 -20.33 -12.66
CA PRO A 141 21.31 -20.88 -12.57
C PRO A 141 20.63 -20.44 -11.27
N ASN A 142 19.43 -19.88 -11.39
CA ASN A 142 18.60 -19.54 -10.25
C ASN A 142 17.39 -20.47 -10.22
N PRO A 143 17.33 -21.47 -9.30
CA PRO A 143 16.24 -22.43 -9.24
C PRO A 143 14.89 -21.81 -8.86
N ARG A 144 14.87 -20.53 -8.44
CA ARG A 144 13.65 -19.78 -8.12
C ARG A 144 13.09 -19.00 -9.32
N MET A 145 13.77 -19.01 -10.48
CA MET A 145 13.27 -18.37 -11.69
C MET A 145 12.31 -19.33 -12.41
N GLU A 146 11.10 -18.84 -12.66
CA GLU A 146 10.13 -19.54 -13.49
C GLU A 146 10.10 -18.89 -14.89
N PRO A 147 9.99 -19.69 -15.97
CA PRO A 147 9.78 -19.15 -17.30
C PRO A 147 8.46 -18.36 -17.38
N VAL A 148 8.52 -17.14 -17.91
CA VAL A 148 7.32 -16.35 -18.17
C VAL A 148 6.92 -16.58 -19.62
N ASP A 149 5.71 -17.09 -19.84
CA ASP A 149 5.12 -17.18 -21.18
C ASP A 149 4.64 -15.79 -21.62
N LEU A 150 5.36 -15.19 -22.55
CA LEU A 150 5.02 -13.86 -23.11
C LEU A 150 4.04 -13.95 -24.29
N SER A 151 3.55 -15.13 -24.66
CA SER A 151 2.59 -15.33 -25.76
C SER A 151 1.13 -15.02 -25.35
N VAL A 152 0.85 -14.91 -24.06
CA VAL A 152 -0.46 -14.54 -23.55
C VAL A 152 -0.53 -13.02 -23.41
N ARG A 153 -1.15 -12.36 -24.38
CA ARG A 153 -1.53 -10.94 -24.33
C ARG A 153 -3.02 -10.78 -24.13
#